data_0a52b43ef1c3344cf374de963050302d
#
_entry.id   0a52b43ef1c3344cf374de963050302d
#
_cell.length_a   1.000
_cell.length_b   1.000
_cell.length_c   1.000
_cell.angle_alpha   90.00
_cell.angle_beta   90.00
_cell.angle_gamma   90.00
#
_symmetry.space_group_name_H-M   'P 1'
#
loop_
_entity.id
_entity.type
_entity.pdbx_description
1 polymer ?
#
loop_
_entity_poly.entity_id
_entity_poly.type
_entity_poly.pdbx_seq_one_letter_code
_entity_poly.pdbx_strand_id
1 'polypeptide(L)'
;MAAKEVKFHGDARARLLKGVDTLANAVKVTLGPKGRNVVIDKAFGAPRITKDGVTVAKEIELTDKFENMGAQMIKEVASKTNDLAGDGTTTATVLAQAIVREGAKAVAAGMNPMDLKRGVDMAVEAVVADVKKRSHPVKTNEEVAQVGTISANGDRSIGDIIAEAMQRVGNEGVITVEEAKSLETELDVVEGMQFDRGYSSPYFVTNADKMACELDNPYILIHEKKLSNLQAMLPVLEAVVQSGKPLLIIAEDIEGEALATLVVNKLRGGLKVAAVKAPGFGDRRKAMLEDIAILTKGQVISEDLGIKLENVTLDMLGTAKKVSITKDDTTVVDGAGSKKDIEARCNQIRAQIEETTSDYDREKLQERLAKLAGGVAVIKVGGATEVEVKEKKDRVDDALHATRAAVEEGIIAGGGTALLYAVRALNGLKPENHDQQVGIDIVRRALQAPVRQIAENAGFDGAVVAGKLSDQKDTNWGFNAQTGEYQNLVKNGIVDPTKVVRTALQDASSVAGLLITTEAMIAEKPEPKKDAGAGAGMPDMGGMDF
;
A
#
# COMPACT_ATOMS: atom_id res chain seq x y z
N MET A 1 2.80 -34.28 -12.99
CA MET A 1 2.87 -32.84 -13.36
C MET A 1 1.89 -32.60 -14.50
N ALA A 2 1.05 -31.59 -14.43
CA ALA A 2 0.15 -31.22 -15.51
C ALA A 2 0.95 -30.85 -16.77
N ALA A 3 0.44 -31.20 -17.96
CA ALA A 3 1.06 -30.85 -19.23
C ALA A 3 1.12 -29.32 -19.38
N LYS A 4 2.20 -28.82 -19.97
CA LYS A 4 2.38 -27.37 -20.21
C LYS A 4 2.10 -27.05 -21.69
N GLU A 5 1.55 -25.88 -21.92
CA GLU A 5 1.44 -25.25 -23.22
C GLU A 5 2.47 -24.12 -23.30
N VAL A 6 3.18 -24.02 -24.43
CA VAL A 6 4.20 -23.00 -24.64
C VAL A 6 3.82 -22.16 -25.85
N LYS A 7 3.86 -20.84 -25.71
CA LYS A 7 3.68 -19.86 -26.79
C LYS A 7 4.99 -19.10 -27.00
N PHE A 8 5.27 -18.75 -28.24
CA PHE A 8 6.50 -18.08 -28.64
C PHE A 8 6.21 -16.87 -29.53
N HIS A 9 7.19 -15.99 -29.62
CA HIS A 9 7.24 -14.88 -30.62
C HIS A 9 6.00 -14.00 -30.60
N GLY A 10 5.44 -13.74 -31.79
CA GLY A 10 4.32 -12.84 -31.98
C GLY A 10 3.02 -13.27 -31.28
N ASP A 11 2.72 -14.59 -31.20
CA ASP A 11 1.52 -15.09 -30.49
C ASP A 11 1.63 -14.84 -28.98
N ALA A 12 2.81 -15.10 -28.38
CA ALA A 12 3.05 -14.82 -26.98
C ALA A 12 2.88 -13.32 -26.67
N ARG A 13 3.53 -12.44 -27.46
CA ARG A 13 3.45 -10.98 -27.30
C ARG A 13 2.04 -10.43 -27.49
N ALA A 14 1.30 -10.92 -28.50
CA ALA A 14 -0.07 -10.46 -28.76
C ALA A 14 -1.02 -10.77 -27.59
N ARG A 15 -0.95 -11.99 -27.02
CA ARG A 15 -1.77 -12.38 -25.87
C ARG A 15 -1.39 -11.60 -24.62
N LEU A 16 -0.10 -11.44 -24.38
CA LEU A 16 0.42 -10.67 -23.25
C LEU A 16 -0.07 -9.22 -23.32
N LEU A 17 0.07 -8.58 -24.49
CA LEU A 17 -0.40 -7.20 -24.71
C LEU A 17 -1.91 -7.06 -24.52
N LYS A 18 -2.70 -8.05 -24.97
CA LYS A 18 -4.15 -8.04 -24.77
C LYS A 18 -4.52 -8.08 -23.29
N GLY A 19 -3.82 -8.88 -22.47
CA GLY A 19 -3.99 -8.90 -21.02
C GLY A 19 -3.65 -7.56 -20.37
N VAL A 20 -2.50 -6.97 -20.74
CA VAL A 20 -2.08 -5.63 -20.33
C VAL A 20 -3.16 -4.60 -20.66
N ASP A 21 -3.66 -4.62 -21.89
CA ASP A 21 -4.67 -3.65 -22.34
C ASP A 21 -6.00 -3.81 -21.64
N THR A 22 -6.44 -5.04 -21.38
CA THR A 22 -7.70 -5.30 -20.70
C THR A 22 -7.68 -4.72 -19.30
N LEU A 23 -6.64 -5.01 -18.53
CA LEU A 23 -6.52 -4.48 -17.16
C LEU A 23 -6.33 -2.95 -17.17
N ALA A 24 -5.38 -2.43 -17.93
CA ALA A 24 -5.08 -1.01 -17.94
C ALA A 24 -6.26 -0.16 -18.43
N ASN A 25 -7.06 -0.64 -19.40
CA ASN A 25 -8.26 0.06 -19.86
C ASN A 25 -9.36 0.13 -18.80
N ALA A 26 -9.47 -0.88 -17.92
CA ALA A 26 -10.42 -0.85 -16.81
C ALA A 26 -9.95 0.12 -15.70
N VAL A 27 -8.64 0.18 -15.44
CA VAL A 27 -8.07 1.03 -14.38
C VAL A 27 -8.03 2.51 -14.80
N LYS A 28 -7.59 2.84 -16.02
CA LYS A 28 -7.33 4.23 -16.47
C LYS A 28 -8.56 5.15 -16.48
N VAL A 29 -9.78 4.58 -16.49
CA VAL A 29 -11.03 5.37 -16.45
C VAL A 29 -11.20 6.13 -15.14
N THR A 30 -10.48 5.73 -14.08
CA THR A 30 -10.53 6.35 -12.77
C THR A 30 -9.61 7.56 -12.63
N LEU A 31 -8.67 7.77 -13.59
CA LEU A 31 -7.60 8.76 -13.49
C LEU A 31 -8.11 10.20 -13.58
N GLY A 32 -7.64 11.03 -12.66
CA GLY A 32 -7.85 12.48 -12.64
C GLY A 32 -9.18 12.93 -12.03
N PRO A 33 -9.42 14.27 -11.95
CA PRO A 33 -10.55 14.84 -11.21
C PRO A 33 -11.92 14.48 -11.79
N LYS A 34 -12.01 14.18 -13.10
CA LYS A 34 -13.22 13.68 -13.76
C LYS A 34 -13.16 12.18 -14.06
N GLY A 35 -12.25 11.45 -13.40
CA GLY A 35 -12.24 9.99 -13.41
C GLY A 35 -13.55 9.40 -12.87
N ARG A 36 -13.94 8.25 -13.40
CA ARG A 36 -15.22 7.59 -13.10
C ARG A 36 -15.02 6.37 -12.21
N ASN A 37 -16.08 6.01 -11.50
CA ASN A 37 -16.10 4.80 -10.68
C ASN A 37 -16.11 3.54 -11.55
N VAL A 38 -15.52 2.49 -11.00
CA VAL A 38 -15.64 1.12 -11.49
C VAL A 38 -16.52 0.34 -10.51
N VAL A 39 -17.45 -0.46 -11.04
CA VAL A 39 -18.31 -1.34 -10.24
C VAL A 39 -17.75 -2.76 -10.32
N ILE A 40 -17.53 -3.36 -9.16
CA ILE A 40 -16.93 -4.69 -9.01
C ILE A 40 -17.98 -5.62 -8.41
N ASP A 41 -18.23 -6.74 -9.05
CA ASP A 41 -19.11 -7.79 -8.52
C ASP A 41 -18.46 -8.47 -7.30
N LYS A 42 -19.31 -8.86 -6.33
CA LYS A 42 -18.88 -9.59 -5.15
C LYS A 42 -19.69 -10.87 -5.02
N ALA A 43 -19.02 -11.96 -4.66
CA ALA A 43 -19.69 -13.25 -4.46
C ALA A 43 -20.78 -13.19 -3.37
N PHE A 44 -20.65 -12.30 -2.41
CA PHE A 44 -21.62 -12.04 -1.34
C PHE A 44 -21.70 -10.54 -1.04
N GLY A 45 -22.92 -10.03 -0.83
CA GLY A 45 -23.18 -8.64 -0.51
C GLY A 45 -23.42 -7.76 -1.74
N ALA A 46 -23.41 -6.44 -1.53
CA ALA A 46 -23.59 -5.45 -2.60
C ALA A 46 -22.30 -5.33 -3.45
N PRO A 47 -22.41 -4.99 -4.75
CA PRO A 47 -21.25 -4.66 -5.56
C PRO A 47 -20.41 -3.54 -4.94
N ARG A 48 -19.09 -3.65 -5.04
CA ARG A 48 -18.16 -2.59 -4.59
C ARG A 48 -18.04 -1.53 -5.67
N ILE A 49 -18.15 -0.27 -5.27
CA ILE A 49 -17.90 0.89 -6.15
C ILE A 49 -16.62 1.55 -5.68
N THR A 50 -15.67 1.77 -6.59
CA THR A 50 -14.38 2.37 -6.25
C THR A 50 -13.78 3.17 -7.40
N LYS A 51 -12.90 4.12 -7.07
CA LYS A 51 -11.98 4.80 -8.00
C LYS A 51 -10.53 4.39 -7.78
N ASP A 52 -10.24 3.62 -6.73
CA ASP A 52 -8.89 3.18 -6.44
C ASP A 52 -8.39 2.19 -7.51
N GLY A 53 -7.28 2.56 -8.16
CA GLY A 53 -6.71 1.79 -9.26
C GLY A 53 -6.16 0.43 -8.84
N VAL A 54 -5.58 0.30 -7.65
CA VAL A 54 -5.06 -0.98 -7.17
C VAL A 54 -6.18 -1.96 -6.83
N THR A 55 -7.27 -1.48 -6.24
CA THR A 55 -8.47 -2.29 -5.98
C THR A 55 -9.07 -2.83 -7.29
N VAL A 56 -9.23 -1.96 -8.30
CA VAL A 56 -9.71 -2.39 -9.62
C VAL A 56 -8.76 -3.42 -10.24
N ALA A 57 -7.45 -3.18 -10.19
CA ALA A 57 -6.46 -4.08 -10.77
C ALA A 57 -6.47 -5.47 -10.09
N LYS A 58 -6.62 -5.53 -8.77
CA LYS A 58 -6.65 -6.77 -7.99
C LYS A 58 -7.81 -7.70 -8.35
N GLU A 59 -8.94 -7.16 -8.74
CA GLU A 59 -10.16 -7.93 -9.07
C GLU A 59 -10.17 -8.48 -10.51
N ILE A 60 -9.25 -8.03 -11.37
CA ILE A 60 -9.24 -8.48 -12.77
C ILE A 60 -8.48 -9.80 -12.88
N GLU A 61 -9.21 -10.82 -13.34
CA GLU A 61 -8.69 -12.14 -13.69
C GLU A 61 -9.29 -12.58 -15.03
N LEU A 62 -8.43 -13.04 -15.95
CA LEU A 62 -8.83 -13.40 -17.30
C LEU A 62 -8.85 -14.92 -17.49
N THR A 63 -9.82 -15.41 -18.26
CA THR A 63 -9.99 -16.85 -18.51
C THR A 63 -8.88 -17.47 -19.34
N ASP A 64 -8.32 -16.73 -20.31
CA ASP A 64 -7.14 -17.16 -21.07
C ASP A 64 -5.89 -16.98 -20.20
N LYS A 65 -5.20 -18.07 -19.89
CA LYS A 65 -4.03 -18.07 -19.00
C LYS A 65 -2.88 -17.20 -19.50
N PHE A 66 -2.69 -17.09 -20.82
CA PHE A 66 -1.63 -16.27 -21.41
C PHE A 66 -2.00 -14.77 -21.38
N GLU A 67 -3.24 -14.42 -21.67
CA GLU A 67 -3.73 -13.05 -21.48
C GLU A 67 -3.68 -12.67 -20.00
N ASN A 68 -4.06 -13.59 -19.12
CA ASN A 68 -4.01 -13.36 -17.67
C ASN A 68 -2.61 -13.09 -17.16
N MET A 69 -1.56 -13.72 -17.71
CA MET A 69 -0.17 -13.40 -17.35
C MET A 69 0.15 -11.92 -17.63
N GLY A 70 -0.29 -11.36 -18.75
CA GLY A 70 -0.14 -9.94 -19.06
C GLY A 70 -0.88 -9.04 -18.07
N ALA A 71 -2.11 -9.40 -17.71
CA ALA A 71 -2.88 -8.70 -16.69
C ALA A 71 -2.20 -8.77 -15.31
N GLN A 72 -1.74 -9.95 -14.88
CA GLN A 72 -1.05 -10.12 -13.59
C GLN A 72 0.24 -9.29 -13.49
N MET A 73 1.00 -9.15 -14.58
CA MET A 73 2.20 -8.28 -14.57
C MET A 73 1.85 -6.81 -14.35
N ILE A 74 0.76 -6.30 -14.91
CA ILE A 74 0.31 -4.92 -14.66
C ILE A 74 -0.32 -4.78 -13.27
N LYS A 75 -0.99 -5.82 -12.77
CA LYS A 75 -1.45 -5.88 -11.38
C LYS A 75 -0.29 -5.74 -10.39
N GLU A 76 0.86 -6.37 -10.69
CA GLU A 76 2.08 -6.23 -9.90
C GLU A 76 2.59 -4.79 -9.89
N VAL A 77 2.55 -4.07 -11.03
CA VAL A 77 2.91 -2.65 -11.10
C VAL A 77 2.04 -1.83 -10.12
N ALA A 78 0.72 -1.99 -10.20
CA ALA A 78 -0.20 -1.25 -9.33
C ALA A 78 0.01 -1.58 -7.85
N SER A 79 0.18 -2.87 -7.52
CA SER A 79 0.43 -3.32 -6.14
C SER A 79 1.74 -2.79 -5.59
N LYS A 80 2.84 -2.86 -6.37
CA LYS A 80 4.15 -2.38 -5.95
C LYS A 80 4.18 -0.87 -5.73
N THR A 81 3.54 -0.10 -6.61
CA THR A 81 3.42 1.35 -6.46
C THR A 81 2.62 1.70 -5.20
N ASN A 82 1.55 0.95 -4.92
CA ASN A 82 0.79 1.10 -3.68
C ASN A 82 1.65 0.83 -2.45
N ASP A 83 2.41 -0.25 -2.43
CA ASP A 83 3.27 -0.64 -1.30
C ASP A 83 4.35 0.42 -1.00
N LEU A 84 4.90 1.08 -2.04
CA LEU A 84 6.00 2.03 -1.90
C LEU A 84 5.56 3.49 -1.66
N ALA A 85 4.45 3.90 -2.27
CA ALA A 85 4.00 5.29 -2.27
C ALA A 85 2.56 5.48 -1.78
N GLY A 86 1.77 4.41 -1.69
CA GLY A 86 0.38 4.39 -1.23
C GLY A 86 -0.61 5.10 -2.16
N ASP A 87 -0.15 5.67 -3.26
CA ASP A 87 -0.92 6.37 -4.29
C ASP A 87 -0.22 6.25 -5.65
N GLY A 88 -0.84 6.74 -6.74
CA GLY A 88 -0.27 6.75 -8.10
C GLY A 88 -0.41 5.43 -8.86
N THR A 89 -1.17 4.48 -8.36
CA THR A 89 -1.38 3.14 -8.95
C THR A 89 -1.97 3.21 -10.35
N THR A 90 -2.92 4.11 -10.58
CA THR A 90 -3.52 4.36 -11.90
C THR A 90 -2.51 4.98 -12.87
N THR A 91 -1.72 5.96 -12.41
CA THR A 91 -0.66 6.58 -13.23
C THR A 91 0.39 5.55 -13.64
N ALA A 92 0.83 4.69 -12.71
CA ALA A 92 1.77 3.60 -12.98
C ALA A 92 1.24 2.63 -14.04
N THR A 93 -0.04 2.25 -13.91
CA THR A 93 -0.73 1.37 -14.88
C THR A 93 -0.79 1.99 -16.28
N VAL A 94 -1.10 3.29 -16.38
CA VAL A 94 -1.15 4.02 -17.67
C VAL A 94 0.24 4.10 -18.30
N LEU A 95 1.28 4.40 -17.51
CA LEU A 95 2.67 4.44 -17.97
C LEU A 95 3.14 3.05 -18.44
N ALA A 96 2.88 2.00 -17.67
CA ALA A 96 3.24 0.64 -18.02
C ALA A 96 2.58 0.21 -19.35
N GLN A 97 1.29 0.46 -19.52
CA GLN A 97 0.58 0.19 -20.78
C GLN A 97 1.23 0.94 -21.96
N ALA A 98 1.55 2.22 -21.78
CA ALA A 98 2.15 3.03 -22.84
C ALA A 98 3.53 2.51 -23.25
N ILE A 99 4.40 2.18 -22.27
CA ILE A 99 5.74 1.65 -22.52
C ILE A 99 5.65 0.27 -23.21
N VAL A 100 4.79 -0.63 -22.73
CA VAL A 100 4.62 -1.99 -23.32
C VAL A 100 4.11 -1.88 -24.75
N ARG A 101 3.11 -1.04 -25.02
CA ARG A 101 2.55 -0.86 -26.36
C ARG A 101 3.59 -0.34 -27.37
N GLU A 102 4.34 0.67 -27.01
CA GLU A 102 5.38 1.24 -27.88
C GLU A 102 6.57 0.26 -28.03
N GLY A 103 6.97 -0.41 -26.94
CA GLY A 103 8.02 -1.43 -26.96
C GLY A 103 7.65 -2.65 -27.83
N ALA A 104 6.43 -3.14 -27.73
CA ALA A 104 5.94 -4.25 -28.57
C ALA A 104 5.99 -3.91 -30.07
N LYS A 105 5.69 -2.66 -30.46
CA LYS A 105 5.82 -2.19 -31.86
C LYS A 105 7.28 -2.23 -32.32
N ALA A 106 8.21 -1.76 -31.47
CA ALA A 106 9.63 -1.72 -31.79
C ALA A 106 10.21 -3.15 -31.95
N VAL A 107 9.84 -4.07 -31.05
CA VAL A 107 10.25 -5.48 -31.15
C VAL A 107 9.66 -6.14 -32.40
N ALA A 108 8.39 -5.86 -32.73
CA ALA A 108 7.77 -6.37 -33.95
C ALA A 108 8.45 -5.83 -35.23
N ALA A 109 9.03 -4.64 -35.16
CA ALA A 109 9.85 -4.06 -36.23
C ALA A 109 11.28 -4.64 -36.32
N GLY A 110 11.64 -5.61 -35.46
CA GLY A 110 12.92 -6.32 -35.51
C GLY A 110 14.04 -5.70 -34.67
N MET A 111 13.74 -4.73 -33.80
CA MET A 111 14.72 -4.13 -32.89
C MET A 111 15.09 -5.08 -31.76
N ASN A 112 16.32 -4.95 -31.27
CA ASN A 112 16.84 -5.77 -30.17
C ASN A 112 16.15 -5.42 -28.84
N PRO A 113 15.36 -6.35 -28.22
CA PRO A 113 14.61 -6.05 -27.01
C PRO A 113 15.50 -5.67 -25.82
N MET A 114 16.71 -6.20 -25.74
CA MET A 114 17.65 -5.91 -24.64
C MET A 114 18.22 -4.50 -24.75
N ASP A 115 18.49 -4.03 -25.97
CA ASP A 115 18.95 -2.65 -26.19
C ASP A 115 17.79 -1.65 -26.02
N LEU A 116 16.57 -2.01 -26.46
CA LEU A 116 15.39 -1.22 -26.15
C LEU A 116 15.24 -1.03 -24.62
N LYS A 117 15.38 -2.12 -23.85
CA LYS A 117 15.31 -2.06 -22.37
C LYS A 117 16.40 -1.15 -21.80
N ARG A 118 17.65 -1.24 -22.25
CA ARG A 118 18.73 -0.37 -21.80
C ARG A 118 18.41 1.10 -22.07
N GLY A 119 17.86 1.42 -23.25
CA GLY A 119 17.40 2.77 -23.59
C GLY A 119 16.26 3.26 -22.68
N VAL A 120 15.31 2.39 -22.36
CA VAL A 120 14.24 2.68 -21.39
C VAL A 120 14.82 2.97 -20.00
N ASP A 121 15.73 2.13 -19.51
CA ASP A 121 16.35 2.28 -18.19
C ASP A 121 17.12 3.63 -18.10
N MET A 122 17.93 3.98 -19.11
CA MET A 122 18.63 5.28 -19.20
C MET A 122 17.65 6.47 -19.17
N ALA A 123 16.56 6.37 -19.90
CA ALA A 123 15.55 7.43 -19.95
C ALA A 123 14.84 7.62 -18.60
N VAL A 124 14.47 6.54 -17.95
CA VAL A 124 13.79 6.58 -16.64
C VAL A 124 14.70 7.18 -15.58
N GLU A 125 15.97 6.81 -15.54
CA GLU A 125 16.95 7.39 -14.60
C GLU A 125 17.07 8.91 -14.77
N ALA A 126 17.18 9.39 -16.01
CA ALA A 126 17.25 10.82 -16.32
C ALA A 126 15.95 11.57 -15.91
N VAL A 127 14.79 10.99 -16.18
CA VAL A 127 13.49 11.56 -15.80
C VAL A 127 13.35 11.64 -14.29
N VAL A 128 13.69 10.57 -13.57
CA VAL A 128 13.62 10.53 -12.10
C VAL A 128 14.54 11.59 -11.48
N ALA A 129 15.74 11.76 -12.00
CA ALA A 129 16.67 12.81 -11.57
C ALA A 129 16.10 14.23 -11.80
N ASP A 130 15.48 14.47 -12.96
CA ASP A 130 14.83 15.75 -13.27
C ASP A 130 13.62 16.03 -12.39
N VAL A 131 12.76 15.03 -12.16
CA VAL A 131 11.58 15.13 -11.28
C VAL A 131 12.02 15.47 -9.85
N LYS A 132 13.01 14.76 -9.30
CA LYS A 132 13.57 15.06 -7.97
C LYS A 132 14.17 16.46 -7.88
N LYS A 133 14.87 16.92 -8.91
CA LYS A 133 15.47 18.26 -8.96
C LYS A 133 14.42 19.38 -8.93
N ARG A 134 13.24 19.13 -9.52
CA ARG A 134 12.13 20.11 -9.57
C ARG A 134 11.20 20.03 -8.37
N SER A 135 11.43 19.12 -7.46
CA SER A 135 10.64 18.97 -6.25
C SER A 135 10.76 20.18 -5.33
N HIS A 136 9.64 20.57 -4.72
CA HIS A 136 9.53 21.61 -3.72
C HIS A 136 9.12 20.99 -2.38
N PRO A 137 9.85 21.25 -1.27
CA PRO A 137 9.48 20.71 0.03
C PRO A 137 8.13 21.29 0.50
N VAL A 138 7.30 20.47 1.10
CA VAL A 138 6.06 20.88 1.77
C VAL A 138 6.41 21.56 3.10
N LYS A 139 5.93 22.79 3.30
CA LYS A 139 6.29 23.61 4.47
C LYS A 139 5.10 24.05 5.31
N THR A 140 3.92 24.09 4.74
CA THR A 140 2.73 24.64 5.38
C THR A 140 1.59 23.64 5.45
N ASN A 141 0.73 23.78 6.46
CA ASN A 141 -0.48 22.96 6.58
C ASN A 141 -1.42 23.12 5.39
N GLU A 142 -1.41 24.29 4.75
CA GLU A 142 -2.20 24.53 3.54
C GLU A 142 -1.69 23.69 2.36
N GLU A 143 -0.37 23.57 2.18
CA GLU A 143 0.21 22.68 1.15
C GLU A 143 -0.12 21.21 1.44
N VAL A 144 -0.08 20.79 2.71
CA VAL A 144 -0.53 19.46 3.16
C VAL A 144 -1.99 19.23 2.78
N ALA A 145 -2.88 20.18 3.11
CA ALA A 145 -4.30 20.11 2.78
C ALA A 145 -4.55 20.06 1.26
N GLN A 146 -3.76 20.79 0.45
CA GLN A 146 -3.84 20.77 -1.00
C GLN A 146 -3.51 19.38 -1.57
N VAL A 147 -2.43 18.76 -1.10
CA VAL A 147 -2.06 17.40 -1.53
C VAL A 147 -3.20 16.41 -1.19
N GLY A 148 -3.68 16.42 0.06
CA GLY A 148 -4.79 15.58 0.49
C GLY A 148 -6.06 15.81 -0.33
N THR A 149 -6.37 17.06 -0.66
CA THR A 149 -7.52 17.43 -1.49
C THR A 149 -7.40 16.86 -2.91
N ILE A 150 -6.22 16.97 -3.54
CA ILE A 150 -6.00 16.45 -4.90
C ILE A 150 -6.12 14.94 -4.94
N SER A 151 -5.46 14.23 -4.01
CA SER A 151 -5.54 12.78 -3.93
C SER A 151 -6.95 12.30 -3.60
N ALA A 152 -7.72 13.07 -2.80
CA ALA A 152 -9.13 12.82 -2.52
C ALA A 152 -10.10 13.25 -3.65
N ASN A 153 -9.62 13.40 -4.89
CA ASN A 153 -10.42 13.81 -6.06
C ASN A 153 -11.10 15.19 -5.92
N GLY A 154 -10.47 16.14 -5.24
CA GLY A 154 -10.94 17.51 -5.06
C GLY A 154 -11.80 17.72 -3.80
N ASP A 155 -11.91 16.73 -2.93
CA ASP A 155 -12.64 16.84 -1.67
C ASP A 155 -11.79 17.58 -0.61
N ARG A 156 -12.05 18.89 -0.46
CA ARG A 156 -11.31 19.76 0.47
C ARG A 156 -11.47 19.33 1.93
N SER A 157 -12.63 18.76 2.31
CA SER A 157 -12.88 18.34 3.69
C SER A 157 -11.93 17.21 4.11
N ILE A 158 -11.57 16.32 3.19
CA ILE A 158 -10.57 15.26 3.43
C ILE A 158 -9.16 15.87 3.56
N GLY A 159 -8.79 16.80 2.69
CA GLY A 159 -7.49 17.48 2.79
C GLY A 159 -7.32 18.21 4.11
N ASP A 160 -8.33 18.95 4.54
CA ASP A 160 -8.29 19.73 5.78
C ASP A 160 -8.19 18.84 7.03
N ILE A 161 -8.95 17.72 7.09
CA ILE A 161 -8.90 16.80 8.24
C ILE A 161 -7.55 16.07 8.34
N ILE A 162 -6.91 15.73 7.20
CA ILE A 162 -5.57 15.14 7.17
C ILE A 162 -4.53 16.16 7.65
N ALA A 163 -4.60 17.41 7.17
CA ALA A 163 -3.68 18.46 7.62
C ALA A 163 -3.83 18.75 9.12
N GLU A 164 -5.05 18.78 9.64
CA GLU A 164 -5.31 18.90 11.07
C GLU A 164 -4.76 17.70 11.86
N ALA A 165 -4.97 16.48 11.37
CA ALA A 165 -4.42 15.27 11.99
C ALA A 165 -2.88 15.34 12.07
N MET A 166 -2.20 15.67 10.95
CA MET A 166 -0.75 15.81 10.92
C MET A 166 -0.25 16.94 11.83
N GLN A 167 -0.99 18.04 11.93
CA GLN A 167 -0.64 19.11 12.85
C GLN A 167 -0.72 18.68 14.31
N ARG A 168 -1.70 17.84 14.70
CA ARG A 168 -1.90 17.38 16.07
C ARG A 168 -0.87 16.35 16.51
N VAL A 169 -0.53 15.38 15.62
CA VAL A 169 0.40 14.29 15.96
C VAL A 169 1.82 14.51 15.44
N GLY A 170 2.05 15.54 14.62
CA GLY A 170 3.34 15.80 13.96
C GLY A 170 3.55 14.99 12.69
N ASN A 171 4.62 15.32 11.95
CA ASN A 171 4.93 14.69 10.67
C ASN A 171 5.25 13.19 10.79
N GLU A 172 5.86 12.79 11.90
CA GLU A 172 6.21 11.40 12.26
C GLU A 172 5.06 10.70 13.01
N GLY A 173 3.96 11.41 13.27
CA GLY A 173 2.83 10.91 14.04
C GLY A 173 2.02 9.87 13.29
N VAL A 174 1.38 8.99 14.03
CA VAL A 174 0.54 7.92 13.48
C VAL A 174 -0.87 8.45 13.23
N ILE A 175 -1.36 8.24 12.03
CA ILE A 175 -2.75 8.54 11.64
C ILE A 175 -3.36 7.25 11.13
N THR A 176 -4.52 6.87 11.65
CA THR A 176 -5.31 5.71 11.23
C THR A 176 -6.68 6.15 10.75
N VAL A 177 -7.26 5.36 9.85
CA VAL A 177 -8.58 5.63 9.27
C VAL A 177 -9.53 4.50 9.64
N GLU A 178 -10.63 4.84 10.31
CA GLU A 178 -11.65 3.88 10.76
C GLU A 178 -13.03 4.23 10.19
N GLU A 179 -13.92 3.24 10.13
CA GLU A 179 -15.31 3.46 9.78
C GLU A 179 -16.08 3.99 11.00
N ALA A 180 -16.79 5.11 10.84
CA ALA A 180 -17.68 5.62 11.86
C ALA A 180 -19.08 5.00 11.73
N LYS A 181 -19.82 5.04 12.83
CA LYS A 181 -21.28 4.75 12.84
C LYS A 181 -22.11 6.02 12.67
N SER A 182 -21.46 7.18 12.65
CA SER A 182 -22.07 8.51 12.45
C SER A 182 -22.12 8.90 10.98
N LEU A 183 -22.92 9.91 10.65
CA LEU A 183 -22.98 10.50 9.31
C LEU A 183 -21.76 11.38 9.01
N GLU A 184 -21.18 11.99 10.05
CA GLU A 184 -20.10 12.94 9.95
C GLU A 184 -18.74 12.27 10.11
N THR A 185 -17.73 12.81 9.44
CA THR A 185 -16.34 12.41 9.60
C THR A 185 -15.72 13.20 10.75
N GLU A 186 -15.09 12.53 11.70
CA GLU A 186 -14.54 13.11 12.92
C GLU A 186 -13.05 12.77 13.06
N LEU A 187 -12.30 13.64 13.74
CA LEU A 187 -10.90 13.45 14.10
C LEU A 187 -10.75 13.34 15.60
N ASP A 188 -10.32 12.19 16.08
CA ASP A 188 -9.94 11.96 17.47
C ASP A 188 -8.43 11.79 17.59
N VAL A 189 -7.84 12.26 18.69
CA VAL A 189 -6.46 11.94 19.05
C VAL A 189 -6.49 11.14 20.35
N VAL A 190 -5.95 9.93 20.29
CA VAL A 190 -5.97 8.96 21.39
C VAL A 190 -4.56 8.54 21.77
N GLU A 191 -4.40 7.98 22.97
CA GLU A 191 -3.14 7.39 23.38
C GLU A 191 -2.80 6.17 22.52
N GLY A 192 -1.60 6.12 21.97
CA GLY A 192 -1.19 5.04 21.09
C GLY A 192 0.22 5.22 20.57
N MET A 193 0.73 4.18 19.90
CA MET A 193 2.03 4.24 19.23
C MET A 193 2.13 3.24 18.09
N GLN A 194 3.04 3.49 17.17
CA GLN A 194 3.45 2.56 16.13
C GLN A 194 4.91 2.17 16.31
N PHE A 195 5.24 0.91 16.00
CA PHE A 195 6.62 0.43 15.93
C PHE A 195 6.84 -0.47 14.72
N ASP A 196 8.07 -0.45 14.20
CA ASP A 196 8.47 -1.05 12.93
C ASP A 196 8.71 -2.56 13.07
N ARG A 197 7.65 -3.32 13.35
CA ARG A 197 7.62 -4.78 13.37
C ARG A 197 6.23 -5.26 12.97
N GLY A 198 6.16 -6.02 11.90
CA GLY A 198 4.93 -6.62 11.42
C GLY A 198 4.67 -8.01 11.99
N TYR A 199 3.63 -8.67 11.47
CA TYR A 199 3.26 -10.01 11.92
C TYR A 199 4.35 -11.04 11.64
N SER A 200 4.59 -11.95 12.58
CA SER A 200 5.57 -13.04 12.45
C SER A 200 5.17 -14.11 11.41
N SER A 201 3.93 -14.11 10.95
CA SER A 201 3.43 -15.02 9.92
C SER A 201 2.26 -14.39 9.15
N PRO A 202 2.21 -14.51 7.80
CA PRO A 202 1.07 -14.07 7.00
C PRO A 202 -0.24 -14.76 7.36
N TYR A 203 -0.18 -15.93 7.99
CA TYR A 203 -1.37 -16.64 8.46
C TYR A 203 -2.10 -15.93 9.60
N PHE A 204 -1.52 -14.90 10.23
CA PHE A 204 -2.20 -14.05 11.20
C PHE A 204 -3.11 -13.00 10.56
N VAL A 205 -3.00 -12.74 9.27
CA VAL A 205 -3.85 -11.79 8.55
C VAL A 205 -5.34 -12.10 8.77
N THR A 206 -6.11 -11.06 9.10
CA THR A 206 -7.57 -11.12 9.28
C THR A 206 -8.29 -10.36 8.17
N ASN A 207 -7.65 -9.36 7.58
CA ASN A 207 -8.13 -8.57 6.47
C ASN A 207 -7.23 -8.81 5.25
N ALA A 208 -7.67 -9.68 4.33
CA ALA A 208 -6.91 -10.06 3.15
C ALA A 208 -6.73 -8.91 2.15
N ASP A 209 -7.71 -8.00 2.04
CA ASP A 209 -7.66 -6.87 1.10
C ASP A 209 -6.52 -5.90 1.46
N LYS A 210 -6.32 -5.67 2.77
CA LYS A 210 -5.26 -4.80 3.31
C LYS A 210 -3.99 -5.56 3.69
N MET A 211 -3.98 -6.90 3.60
CA MET A 211 -2.92 -7.76 4.11
C MET A 211 -2.54 -7.41 5.56
N ALA A 212 -3.55 -7.09 6.38
CA ALA A 212 -3.38 -6.66 7.77
C ALA A 212 -4.06 -7.60 8.75
N CYS A 213 -3.53 -7.67 9.98
CA CYS A 213 -4.18 -8.31 11.10
C CYS A 213 -4.78 -7.23 12.01
N GLU A 214 -6.09 -7.20 12.12
CA GLU A 214 -6.83 -6.26 12.98
C GLU A 214 -7.39 -7.02 14.18
N LEU A 215 -7.09 -6.54 15.39
CA LEU A 215 -7.52 -7.10 16.66
C LEU A 215 -8.30 -6.03 17.44
N ASP A 216 -9.57 -6.30 17.74
CA ASP A 216 -10.42 -5.39 18.50
C ASP A 216 -10.45 -5.79 19.98
N ASN A 217 -10.17 -4.85 20.87
CA ASN A 217 -10.08 -5.02 22.32
C ASN A 217 -9.16 -6.17 22.75
N PRO A 218 -7.94 -6.30 22.19
CA PRO A 218 -7.05 -7.41 22.48
C PRO A 218 -6.44 -7.32 23.86
N TYR A 219 -6.07 -8.49 24.40
CA TYR A 219 -5.00 -8.59 25.38
C TYR A 219 -3.64 -8.51 24.70
N ILE A 220 -2.64 -7.96 25.37
CA ILE A 220 -1.29 -7.78 24.86
C ILE A 220 -0.30 -8.41 25.85
N LEU A 221 0.30 -9.52 25.46
CA LEU A 221 1.39 -10.16 26.20
C LEU A 221 2.72 -9.58 25.73
N ILE A 222 3.48 -9.01 26.65
CA ILE A 222 4.79 -8.39 26.38
C ILE A 222 5.86 -9.24 27.05
N HIS A 223 6.67 -9.96 26.28
CA HIS A 223 7.68 -10.88 26.78
C HIS A 223 9.09 -10.47 26.30
N GLU A 224 10.05 -10.46 27.22
CA GLU A 224 11.40 -9.99 26.91
C GLU A 224 12.22 -10.98 26.08
N LYS A 225 12.02 -12.29 26.28
CA LYS A 225 12.80 -13.36 25.64
C LYS A 225 12.09 -13.96 24.42
N LYS A 226 12.80 -14.85 23.75
CA LYS A 226 12.25 -15.65 22.65
C LYS A 226 11.23 -16.67 23.15
N LEU A 227 10.23 -16.94 22.31
CA LEU A 227 9.21 -17.95 22.51
C LEU A 227 9.40 -19.06 21.45
N SER A 228 9.96 -20.19 21.85
CA SER A 228 10.12 -21.39 21.01
C SER A 228 9.16 -22.52 21.37
N ASN A 229 8.59 -22.47 22.59
CA ASN A 229 7.69 -23.47 23.16
C ASN A 229 6.55 -22.77 23.88
N LEU A 230 5.31 -23.27 23.73
CA LEU A 230 4.10 -22.69 24.34
C LEU A 230 3.75 -23.29 25.70
N GLN A 231 4.46 -24.30 26.18
CA GLN A 231 4.06 -25.02 27.40
C GLN A 231 3.96 -24.09 28.62
N ALA A 232 4.88 -23.15 28.76
CA ALA A 232 4.85 -22.14 29.80
C ALA A 232 3.71 -21.12 29.65
N MET A 233 3.14 -20.98 28.45
CA MET A 233 2.05 -20.05 28.14
C MET A 233 0.66 -20.69 28.22
N LEU A 234 0.55 -22.00 28.35
CA LEU A 234 -0.76 -22.68 28.33
C LEU A 234 -1.78 -22.07 29.30
N PRO A 235 -1.43 -21.76 30.57
CA PRO A 235 -2.41 -21.17 31.49
C PRO A 235 -2.97 -19.83 31.02
N VAL A 236 -2.12 -18.94 30.49
CA VAL A 236 -2.58 -17.63 29.99
C VAL A 236 -3.35 -17.77 28.68
N LEU A 237 -2.97 -18.69 27.81
CA LEU A 237 -3.71 -18.96 26.55
C LEU A 237 -5.11 -19.50 26.84
N GLU A 238 -5.26 -20.41 27.80
CA GLU A 238 -6.55 -20.93 28.22
C GLU A 238 -7.44 -19.83 28.82
N ALA A 239 -6.89 -18.96 29.67
CA ALA A 239 -7.60 -17.83 30.23
C ALA A 239 -8.06 -16.83 29.15
N VAL A 240 -7.21 -16.57 28.15
CA VAL A 240 -7.56 -15.72 27.00
C VAL A 240 -8.68 -16.34 26.17
N VAL A 241 -8.60 -17.63 25.85
CA VAL A 241 -9.66 -18.35 25.13
C VAL A 241 -11.00 -18.27 25.88
N GLN A 242 -11.00 -18.48 27.20
CA GLN A 242 -12.21 -18.36 28.03
C GLN A 242 -12.78 -16.94 28.01
N SER A 243 -11.95 -15.91 27.91
CA SER A 243 -12.40 -14.51 27.83
C SER A 243 -13.06 -14.16 26.49
N GLY A 244 -12.79 -14.93 25.44
CA GLY A 244 -13.23 -14.68 24.05
C GLY A 244 -12.55 -13.50 23.35
N LYS A 245 -11.61 -12.81 24.01
CA LYS A 245 -10.88 -11.69 23.45
C LYS A 245 -9.68 -12.14 22.60
N PRO A 246 -9.25 -11.35 21.60
CA PRO A 246 -8.02 -11.61 20.87
C PRO A 246 -6.79 -11.42 21.76
N LEU A 247 -5.67 -12.03 21.34
CA LEU A 247 -4.37 -11.88 21.99
C LEU A 247 -3.32 -11.41 20.97
N LEU A 248 -2.61 -10.34 21.31
CA LEU A 248 -1.35 -9.98 20.68
C LEU A 248 -0.19 -10.46 21.56
N ILE A 249 0.76 -11.15 20.95
CA ILE A 249 2.01 -11.56 21.60
C ILE A 249 3.14 -10.72 21.03
N ILE A 250 3.85 -9.98 21.89
CA ILE A 250 5.06 -9.23 21.55
C ILE A 250 6.22 -9.89 22.29
N ALA A 251 7.15 -10.49 21.56
CA ALA A 251 8.31 -11.16 22.14
C ALA A 251 9.59 -10.88 21.33
N GLU A 252 10.77 -11.14 21.91
CA GLU A 252 12.04 -10.98 21.17
C GLU A 252 11.98 -11.68 19.81
N ASP A 253 11.53 -12.92 19.81
CA ASP A 253 11.21 -13.70 18.62
C ASP A 253 10.17 -14.77 18.97
N ILE A 254 9.37 -15.18 17.97
CA ILE A 254 8.44 -16.29 18.09
C ILE A 254 8.75 -17.26 16.95
N GLU A 255 9.29 -18.41 17.29
CA GLU A 255 9.83 -19.34 16.30
C GLU A 255 9.48 -20.82 16.61
N GLY A 256 9.77 -21.70 15.66
CA GLY A 256 9.65 -23.14 15.83
C GLY A 256 8.24 -23.62 16.15
N GLU A 257 8.13 -24.47 17.17
CA GLU A 257 6.87 -25.10 17.60
C GLU A 257 5.86 -24.07 18.11
N ALA A 258 6.31 -23.00 18.77
CA ALA A 258 5.45 -21.95 19.29
C ALA A 258 4.68 -21.24 18.16
N LEU A 259 5.39 -20.78 17.13
CA LEU A 259 4.76 -20.11 15.98
C LEU A 259 3.81 -21.06 15.23
N ALA A 260 4.25 -22.29 14.96
CA ALA A 260 3.43 -23.27 14.25
C ALA A 260 2.12 -23.57 15.01
N THR A 261 2.20 -23.75 16.31
CA THR A 261 1.02 -24.03 17.15
C THR A 261 0.06 -22.86 17.21
N LEU A 262 0.55 -21.61 17.34
CA LEU A 262 -0.29 -20.41 17.30
C LEU A 262 -1.03 -20.30 15.96
N VAL A 263 -0.33 -20.50 14.84
CA VAL A 263 -0.92 -20.47 13.49
C VAL A 263 -1.99 -21.54 13.34
N VAL A 264 -1.71 -22.79 13.74
CA VAL A 264 -2.69 -23.88 13.65
C VAL A 264 -3.95 -23.60 14.48
N ASN A 265 -3.79 -23.11 15.71
CA ASN A 265 -4.94 -22.78 16.57
C ASN A 265 -5.76 -21.60 16.03
N LYS A 266 -5.10 -20.59 15.43
CA LYS A 266 -5.79 -19.50 14.75
C LYS A 266 -6.58 -20.00 13.55
N LEU A 267 -5.98 -20.83 12.68
CA LEU A 267 -6.64 -21.37 11.49
C LEU A 267 -7.83 -22.29 11.84
N ARG A 268 -7.76 -23.00 12.95
CA ARG A 268 -8.87 -23.81 13.48
C ARG A 268 -9.97 -22.99 14.15
N GLY A 269 -9.79 -21.68 14.28
CA GLY A 269 -10.75 -20.79 14.95
C GLY A 269 -10.80 -20.92 16.48
N GLY A 270 -9.89 -21.69 17.09
CA GLY A 270 -9.84 -21.89 18.53
C GLY A 270 -9.23 -20.72 19.31
N LEU A 271 -8.38 -19.92 18.66
CA LEU A 271 -7.72 -18.78 19.29
C LEU A 271 -7.61 -17.61 18.30
N LYS A 272 -8.09 -16.44 18.70
CA LYS A 272 -7.87 -15.19 17.95
C LYS A 272 -6.53 -14.62 18.39
N VAL A 273 -5.46 -14.86 17.63
CA VAL A 273 -4.10 -14.49 18.03
C VAL A 273 -3.30 -13.90 16.87
N ALA A 274 -2.42 -12.97 17.21
CA ALA A 274 -1.32 -12.55 16.36
C ALA A 274 -0.03 -12.47 17.18
N ALA A 275 1.10 -12.61 16.50
CA ALA A 275 2.42 -12.55 17.11
C ALA A 275 3.32 -11.63 16.30
N VAL A 276 4.07 -10.77 17.00
CA VAL A 276 5.01 -9.81 16.43
C VAL A 276 6.33 -9.85 17.18
N LYS A 277 7.42 -9.52 16.49
CA LYS A 277 8.72 -9.35 17.15
C LYS A 277 8.78 -8.02 17.90
N ALA A 278 9.46 -8.03 19.04
CA ALA A 278 9.72 -6.82 19.81
C ALA A 278 10.58 -5.83 19.01
N PRO A 279 10.27 -4.52 19.07
CA PRO A 279 11.08 -3.50 18.41
C PRO A 279 12.43 -3.30 19.11
N GLY A 280 13.45 -2.92 18.33
CA GLY A 280 14.78 -2.64 18.84
C GLY A 280 15.64 -3.86 19.18
N PHE A 281 16.81 -3.63 19.75
CA PHE A 281 17.79 -4.64 20.15
C PHE A 281 18.41 -4.28 21.51
N GLY A 282 18.79 -5.30 22.29
CA GLY A 282 19.47 -5.11 23.59
C GLY A 282 18.66 -4.24 24.55
N ASP A 283 19.32 -3.30 25.22
CA ASP A 283 18.69 -2.42 26.21
C ASP A 283 17.60 -1.51 25.60
N ARG A 284 17.74 -1.14 24.34
CA ARG A 284 16.70 -0.38 23.63
C ARG A 284 15.41 -1.18 23.49
N ARG A 285 15.51 -2.49 23.21
CA ARG A 285 14.34 -3.36 23.16
C ARG A 285 13.62 -3.40 24.50
N LYS A 286 14.37 -3.55 25.61
CA LYS A 286 13.81 -3.52 26.97
C LYS A 286 13.05 -2.21 27.21
N ALA A 287 13.68 -1.09 26.89
CA ALA A 287 13.08 0.23 27.07
C ALA A 287 11.81 0.44 26.21
N MET A 288 11.78 -0.07 24.97
CA MET A 288 10.60 0.01 24.11
C MET A 288 9.48 -0.92 24.59
N LEU A 289 9.80 -2.11 25.10
CA LEU A 289 8.80 -3.01 25.71
C LEU A 289 8.17 -2.37 26.96
N GLU A 290 8.96 -1.65 27.79
CA GLU A 290 8.43 -0.88 28.92
C GLU A 290 7.50 0.26 28.46
N ASP A 291 7.84 0.96 27.37
CA ASP A 291 6.98 2.01 26.82
C ASP A 291 5.63 1.45 26.36
N ILE A 292 5.65 0.29 25.68
CA ILE A 292 4.43 -0.43 25.27
C ILE A 292 3.63 -0.89 26.50
N ALA A 293 4.30 -1.39 27.55
CA ALA A 293 3.66 -1.81 28.77
C ALA A 293 2.95 -0.65 29.49
N ILE A 294 3.60 0.51 29.61
CA ILE A 294 3.02 1.73 30.19
C ILE A 294 1.82 2.20 29.35
N LEU A 295 1.97 2.23 28.01
CA LEU A 295 0.92 2.64 27.10
C LEU A 295 -0.33 1.76 27.20
N THR A 296 -0.16 0.47 27.39
CA THR A 296 -1.25 -0.51 27.40
C THR A 296 -1.72 -0.92 28.79
N LYS A 297 -1.13 -0.35 29.85
CA LYS A 297 -1.33 -0.72 31.25
C LYS A 297 -1.01 -2.20 31.53
N GLY A 298 -0.03 -2.75 30.80
CA GLY A 298 0.47 -4.11 30.99
C GLY A 298 1.79 -4.13 31.77
N GLN A 299 2.38 -5.31 31.84
CA GLN A 299 3.69 -5.54 32.43
C GLN A 299 4.60 -6.25 31.47
N VAL A 300 5.88 -5.92 31.48
CA VAL A 300 6.91 -6.69 30.76
C VAL A 300 7.17 -7.98 31.51
N ILE A 301 6.90 -9.11 30.89
CA ILE A 301 7.16 -10.42 31.47
C ILE A 301 8.65 -10.74 31.25
N SER A 302 9.42 -10.65 32.34
CA SER A 302 10.86 -10.86 32.35
C SER A 302 11.27 -11.65 33.58
N GLU A 303 12.11 -12.65 33.37
CA GLU A 303 12.69 -13.43 34.47
C GLU A 303 13.67 -12.59 35.30
N ASP A 304 14.30 -11.58 34.70
CA ASP A 304 15.17 -10.63 35.42
C ASP A 304 14.38 -9.80 36.44
N LEU A 305 13.08 -9.58 36.20
CA LEU A 305 12.13 -8.96 37.11
C LEU A 305 11.43 -9.96 38.05
N GLY A 306 11.82 -11.24 38.01
CA GLY A 306 11.24 -12.30 38.82
C GLY A 306 9.89 -12.84 38.32
N ILE A 307 9.42 -12.43 37.13
CA ILE A 307 8.14 -12.84 36.58
C ILE A 307 8.37 -13.97 35.56
N LYS A 308 7.94 -15.16 35.92
CA LYS A 308 7.96 -16.31 35.03
C LYS A 308 6.70 -16.36 34.16
N LEU A 309 6.85 -16.80 32.91
CA LEU A 309 5.74 -16.88 31.95
C LEU A 309 4.58 -17.79 32.43
N GLU A 310 4.90 -18.81 33.21
CA GLU A 310 3.93 -19.76 33.81
C GLU A 310 2.99 -19.10 34.84
N ASN A 311 3.41 -17.98 35.44
CA ASN A 311 2.67 -17.28 36.48
C ASN A 311 1.92 -16.05 35.95
N VAL A 312 1.85 -15.87 34.64
CA VAL A 312 1.19 -14.71 34.02
C VAL A 312 -0.32 -14.85 34.12
N THR A 313 -0.96 -13.81 34.61
CA THR A 313 -2.42 -13.68 34.74
C THR A 313 -2.95 -12.60 33.80
N LEU A 314 -4.26 -12.58 33.55
CA LEU A 314 -4.87 -11.62 32.60
C LEU A 314 -4.69 -10.15 33.00
N ASP A 315 -4.56 -9.87 34.29
CA ASP A 315 -4.33 -8.52 34.83
C ASP A 315 -2.90 -7.98 34.60
N MET A 316 -1.96 -8.87 34.29
CA MET A 316 -0.60 -8.50 33.88
C MET A 316 -0.51 -8.17 32.38
N LEU A 317 -1.51 -8.56 31.59
CA LEU A 317 -1.57 -8.29 30.17
C LEU A 317 -1.97 -6.84 29.90
N GLY A 318 -1.31 -6.23 28.92
CA GLY A 318 -1.76 -4.96 28.39
C GLY A 318 -3.09 -5.08 27.65
N THR A 319 -3.79 -3.96 27.48
CA THR A 319 -5.01 -3.87 26.69
C THR A 319 -5.03 -2.59 25.84
N ALA A 320 -5.69 -2.64 24.71
CA ALA A 320 -5.93 -1.49 23.85
C ALA A 320 -7.32 -1.64 23.21
N LYS A 321 -7.86 -0.55 22.66
CA LYS A 321 -9.13 -0.61 21.93
C LYS A 321 -8.96 -1.34 20.60
N LYS A 322 -7.85 -1.09 19.90
CA LYS A 322 -7.54 -1.73 18.64
C LYS A 322 -6.04 -1.91 18.46
N VAL A 323 -5.65 -3.00 17.81
CA VAL A 323 -4.30 -3.19 17.28
C VAL A 323 -4.39 -3.53 15.81
N SER A 324 -3.61 -2.85 14.98
CA SER A 324 -3.46 -3.10 13.55
C SER A 324 -2.02 -3.50 13.25
N ILE A 325 -1.83 -4.64 12.58
CA ILE A 325 -0.52 -5.18 12.26
C ILE A 325 -0.44 -5.39 10.76
N THR A 326 0.50 -4.73 10.11
CA THR A 326 0.82 -4.94 8.70
C THR A 326 2.00 -5.91 8.56
N LYS A 327 2.55 -6.04 7.37
CA LYS A 327 3.77 -6.82 7.15
C LYS A 327 4.99 -6.21 7.86
N ASP A 328 5.02 -4.90 7.99
CA ASP A 328 6.19 -4.14 8.43
C ASP A 328 6.00 -3.43 9.78
N ASP A 329 4.75 -3.10 10.15
CA ASP A 329 4.42 -2.26 11.30
C ASP A 329 3.35 -2.86 12.21
N THR A 330 3.39 -2.47 13.48
CA THR A 330 2.34 -2.69 14.47
C THR A 330 1.91 -1.37 15.09
N THR A 331 0.63 -1.04 14.99
CA THR A 331 0.01 0.16 15.57
C THR A 331 -0.93 -0.22 16.70
N VAL A 332 -0.68 0.31 17.88
CA VAL A 332 -1.56 0.22 19.06
C VAL A 332 -2.37 1.50 19.16
N VAL A 333 -3.68 1.38 19.15
CA VAL A 333 -4.64 2.51 19.16
C VAL A 333 -5.43 2.47 20.46
N ASP A 334 -5.49 3.59 21.17
CA ASP A 334 -6.24 3.78 22.42
C ASP A 334 -5.84 2.72 23.47
N GLY A 335 -4.56 2.77 23.85
CA GLY A 335 -4.00 1.93 24.92
C GLY A 335 -4.62 2.28 26.29
N ALA A 336 -4.81 1.29 27.15
CA ALA A 336 -5.43 1.48 28.46
C ALA A 336 -4.53 2.15 29.51
N GLY A 337 -3.32 2.60 29.15
CA GLY A 337 -2.39 3.32 30.02
C GLY A 337 -2.97 4.66 30.47
N SER A 338 -2.65 5.07 31.70
CA SER A 338 -3.07 6.38 32.17
C SER A 338 -2.23 7.50 31.52
N LYS A 339 -2.86 8.61 31.14
CA LYS A 339 -2.16 9.79 30.61
C LYS A 339 -1.04 10.23 31.53
N LYS A 340 -1.23 10.17 32.85
CA LYS A 340 -0.24 10.56 33.86
C LYS A 340 1.02 9.68 33.79
N ASP A 341 0.85 8.38 33.63
CA ASP A 341 1.99 7.45 33.56
C ASP A 341 2.75 7.59 32.24
N ILE A 342 2.02 7.79 31.13
CA ILE A 342 2.60 8.07 29.81
C ILE A 342 3.38 9.38 29.83
N GLU A 343 2.82 10.44 30.42
CA GLU A 343 3.49 11.74 30.55
C GLU A 343 4.73 11.66 31.46
N ALA A 344 4.64 10.93 32.56
CA ALA A 344 5.79 10.66 33.42
C ALA A 344 6.90 9.92 32.66
N ARG A 345 6.57 8.95 31.83
CA ARG A 345 7.53 8.24 30.97
C ARG A 345 8.14 9.16 29.93
N CYS A 346 7.35 10.00 29.28
CA CYS A 346 7.86 11.02 28.35
C CYS A 346 8.86 11.96 29.02
N ASN A 347 8.61 12.39 30.27
CA ASN A 347 9.53 13.24 31.03
C ASN A 347 10.84 12.52 31.39
N GLN A 348 10.80 11.21 31.68
CA GLN A 348 12.00 10.41 31.87
C GLN A 348 12.85 10.35 30.59
N ILE A 349 12.21 10.16 29.42
CA ILE A 349 12.93 10.13 28.14
C ILE A 349 13.53 11.51 27.83
N ARG A 350 12.83 12.63 28.13
CA ARG A 350 13.35 13.98 27.96
C ARG A 350 14.61 14.21 28.81
N ALA A 351 14.60 13.77 30.06
CA ALA A 351 15.77 13.85 30.92
C ALA A 351 16.96 13.06 30.35
N GLN A 352 16.72 11.85 29.82
CA GLN A 352 17.75 11.03 29.16
C GLN A 352 18.32 11.73 27.92
N ILE A 353 17.50 12.46 27.13
CA ILE A 353 17.94 13.24 25.97
C ILE A 353 18.91 14.36 26.39
N GLU A 354 18.66 15.00 27.52
CA GLU A 354 19.52 16.07 28.07
C GLU A 354 20.82 15.52 28.63
N GLU A 355 20.81 14.35 29.26
CA GLU A 355 21.98 13.73 29.90
C GLU A 355 22.92 13.04 28.91
N THR A 356 22.40 12.57 27.74
CA THR A 356 23.24 11.81 26.80
C THR A 356 24.25 12.70 26.08
N THR A 357 25.49 12.21 26.00
CA THR A 357 26.58 12.85 25.24
C THR A 357 26.72 12.30 23.81
N SER A 358 26.02 11.21 23.49
CA SER A 358 26.03 10.55 22.18
C SER A 358 24.95 11.15 21.27
N ASP A 359 25.33 11.72 20.14
CA ASP A 359 24.37 12.26 19.15
C ASP A 359 23.45 11.17 18.60
N TYR A 360 23.98 9.97 18.39
CA TYR A 360 23.20 8.82 17.94
C TYR A 360 22.16 8.37 18.99
N ASP A 361 22.54 8.30 20.28
CA ASP A 361 21.59 7.94 21.33
C ASP A 361 20.54 9.04 21.54
N ARG A 362 20.96 10.30 21.42
CA ARG A 362 20.03 11.45 21.45
C ARG A 362 18.98 11.34 20.36
N GLU A 363 19.38 11.07 19.11
CA GLU A 363 18.46 10.87 17.99
C GLU A 363 17.46 9.73 18.27
N LYS A 364 17.95 8.58 18.75
CA LYS A 364 17.09 7.43 19.05
C LYS A 364 16.15 7.65 20.25
N LEU A 365 16.55 8.43 21.22
CA LEU A 365 15.68 8.85 22.32
C LEU A 365 14.61 9.85 21.84
N GLN A 366 14.97 10.75 20.93
CA GLN A 366 14.00 11.68 20.30
C GLN A 366 12.95 10.93 19.47
N GLU A 367 13.36 9.96 18.64
CA GLU A 367 12.42 9.09 17.90
C GLU A 367 11.46 8.37 18.86
N ARG A 368 11.97 7.81 19.93
CA ARG A 368 11.18 7.09 20.93
C ARG A 368 10.20 8.02 21.66
N LEU A 369 10.65 9.24 22.02
CA LEU A 369 9.79 10.25 22.61
C LEU A 369 8.67 10.67 21.66
N ALA A 370 8.98 10.90 20.38
CA ALA A 370 7.98 11.26 19.37
C ALA A 370 6.91 10.18 19.20
N LYS A 371 7.33 8.89 19.17
CA LYS A 371 6.40 7.75 19.06
C LYS A 371 5.46 7.62 20.27
N LEU A 372 5.93 7.95 21.49
CA LEU A 372 5.12 7.81 22.70
C LEU A 372 4.28 9.07 22.98
N ALA A 373 4.84 10.27 22.78
CA ALA A 373 4.19 11.54 23.09
C ALA A 373 3.18 12.00 22.04
N GLY A 374 3.33 11.56 20.78
CA GLY A 374 2.49 12.00 19.66
C GLY A 374 1.08 11.42 19.68
N GLY A 375 0.88 10.27 20.31
CA GLY A 375 -0.37 9.54 20.25
C GLY A 375 -0.70 9.03 18.85
N VAL A 376 -1.96 8.69 18.62
CA VAL A 376 -2.52 8.27 17.33
C VAL A 376 -3.72 9.14 16.99
N ALA A 377 -3.67 9.80 15.83
CA ALA A 377 -4.83 10.46 15.27
C ALA A 377 -5.72 9.42 14.56
N VAL A 378 -6.98 9.36 14.92
CA VAL A 378 -7.97 8.45 14.34
C VAL A 378 -8.98 9.25 13.54
N ILE A 379 -8.94 9.14 12.21
CA ILE A 379 -9.94 9.71 11.32
C ILE A 379 -11.08 8.71 11.20
N LYS A 380 -12.23 9.03 11.80
CA LYS A 380 -13.45 8.22 11.76
C LYS A 380 -14.32 8.69 10.60
N VAL A 381 -14.37 7.90 9.54
CA VAL A 381 -15.09 8.26 8.30
C VAL A 381 -16.56 7.93 8.43
N GLY A 382 -17.40 8.97 8.35
CA GLY A 382 -18.85 8.86 8.37
C GLY A 382 -19.48 8.88 6.97
N GLY A 383 -20.72 8.37 6.88
CA GLY A 383 -21.51 8.36 5.65
C GLY A 383 -22.91 7.79 5.87
N ALA A 384 -23.80 7.98 4.89
CA ALA A 384 -25.19 7.55 4.97
C ALA A 384 -25.39 6.03 4.73
N THR A 385 -24.46 5.41 4.01
CA THR A 385 -24.51 3.98 3.68
C THR A 385 -23.13 3.34 3.87
N GLU A 386 -23.10 2.04 4.14
CA GLU A 386 -21.85 1.27 4.26
C GLU A 386 -20.98 1.35 3.00
N VAL A 387 -21.60 1.38 1.81
CA VAL A 387 -20.89 1.51 0.53
C VAL A 387 -20.21 2.87 0.43
N GLU A 388 -20.90 3.94 0.82
CA GLU A 388 -20.34 5.30 0.83
C GLU A 388 -19.18 5.43 1.84
N VAL A 389 -19.36 4.89 3.05
CA VAL A 389 -18.32 4.92 4.09
C VAL A 389 -17.05 4.21 3.62
N LYS A 390 -17.18 3.05 2.98
CA LYS A 390 -16.04 2.29 2.45
C LYS A 390 -15.32 3.05 1.33
N GLU A 391 -16.07 3.61 0.37
CA GLU A 391 -15.49 4.42 -0.72
C GLU A 391 -14.76 5.65 -0.17
N LYS A 392 -15.39 6.36 0.77
CA LYS A 392 -14.80 7.56 1.37
C LYS A 392 -13.58 7.21 2.21
N LYS A 393 -13.59 6.08 2.91
CA LYS A 393 -12.44 5.58 3.67
C LYS A 393 -11.25 5.27 2.76
N ASP A 394 -11.47 4.56 1.64
CA ASP A 394 -10.42 4.28 0.66
C ASP A 394 -9.80 5.60 0.15
N ARG A 395 -10.60 6.63 -0.15
CA ARG A 395 -10.11 7.97 -0.55
C ARG A 395 -9.32 8.68 0.54
N VAL A 396 -9.72 8.56 1.80
CA VAL A 396 -8.99 9.15 2.94
C VAL A 396 -7.66 8.42 3.14
N ASP A 397 -7.63 7.10 3.03
CA ASP A 397 -6.41 6.29 3.12
C ASP A 397 -5.41 6.69 2.00
N ASP A 398 -5.86 6.80 0.75
CA ASP A 398 -5.03 7.22 -0.39
C ASP A 398 -4.48 8.65 -0.19
N ALA A 399 -5.35 9.59 0.23
CA ALA A 399 -4.97 10.96 0.48
C ALA A 399 -3.97 11.10 1.64
N LEU A 400 -4.08 10.27 2.67
CA LEU A 400 -3.12 10.20 3.77
C LEU A 400 -1.75 9.73 3.29
N HIS A 401 -1.69 8.65 2.49
CA HIS A 401 -0.45 8.14 1.93
C HIS A 401 0.22 9.14 0.99
N ALA A 402 -0.55 9.76 0.10
CA ALA A 402 -0.05 10.82 -0.79
C ALA A 402 0.52 12.01 0.00
N THR A 403 -0.14 12.40 1.08
CA THR A 403 0.32 13.50 1.93
C THR A 403 1.63 13.15 2.64
N ARG A 404 1.78 11.93 3.17
CA ARG A 404 3.05 11.45 3.73
C ARG A 404 4.16 11.45 2.69
N ALA A 405 3.88 10.91 1.50
CA ALA A 405 4.84 10.90 0.41
C ALA A 405 5.28 12.33 -0.01
N ALA A 406 4.39 13.31 0.07
CA ALA A 406 4.69 14.72 -0.20
C ALA A 406 5.56 15.34 0.91
N VAL A 407 5.33 15.01 2.17
CA VAL A 407 6.19 15.49 3.28
C VAL A 407 7.60 14.89 3.16
N GLU A 408 7.73 13.62 2.74
CA GLU A 408 9.03 12.95 2.61
C GLU A 408 9.88 13.51 1.46
N GLU A 409 9.32 13.66 0.25
CA GLU A 409 10.10 13.99 -0.95
C GLU A 409 9.66 15.29 -1.65
N GLY A 410 8.71 16.00 -1.06
CA GLY A 410 8.18 17.24 -1.63
C GLY A 410 7.12 17.02 -2.70
N ILE A 411 6.72 18.12 -3.32
CA ILE A 411 5.66 18.22 -4.31
C ILE A 411 6.15 18.77 -5.64
N ILE A 412 5.44 18.46 -6.70
CA ILE A 412 5.70 18.90 -8.07
C ILE A 412 4.37 19.25 -8.76
N ALA A 413 4.40 19.91 -9.91
CA ALA A 413 3.18 20.21 -10.67
C ALA A 413 2.42 18.92 -11.01
N GLY A 414 1.12 18.89 -10.67
CA GLY A 414 0.27 17.72 -10.78
C GLY A 414 -0.30 17.48 -12.18
N GLY A 415 -1.30 16.61 -12.24
CA GLY A 415 -2.05 16.34 -13.47
C GLY A 415 -1.23 15.72 -14.60
N GLY A 416 -0.18 14.96 -14.30
CA GLY A 416 0.74 14.37 -15.29
C GLY A 416 1.69 15.37 -15.95
N THR A 417 1.60 16.65 -15.59
CA THR A 417 2.38 17.74 -16.20
C THR A 417 3.86 17.61 -15.91
N ALA A 418 4.24 17.17 -14.71
CA ALA A 418 5.62 16.96 -14.31
C ALA A 418 6.36 15.97 -15.21
N LEU A 419 5.71 14.84 -15.54
CA LEU A 419 6.25 13.82 -16.44
C LEU A 419 6.36 14.32 -17.88
N LEU A 420 5.36 15.07 -18.37
CA LEU A 420 5.40 15.66 -19.70
C LEU A 420 6.63 16.57 -19.87
N TYR A 421 6.92 17.44 -18.92
CA TYR A 421 8.06 18.34 -18.99
C TYR A 421 9.41 17.64 -18.77
N ALA A 422 9.43 16.52 -18.06
CA ALA A 422 10.63 15.72 -17.86
C ALA A 422 11.17 15.10 -19.18
N VAL A 423 10.37 15.07 -20.23
CA VAL A 423 10.81 14.72 -21.60
C VAL A 423 12.05 15.54 -22.02
N ARG A 424 12.20 16.76 -21.54
CA ARG A 424 13.36 17.63 -21.86
C ARG A 424 14.68 17.06 -21.34
N ALA A 425 14.67 16.33 -20.24
CA ALA A 425 15.86 15.68 -19.69
C ALA A 425 16.44 14.60 -20.63
N LEU A 426 15.60 14.03 -21.50
CA LEU A 426 15.99 12.99 -22.45
C LEU A 426 16.87 13.52 -23.60
N ASN A 427 16.86 14.83 -23.86
CA ASN A 427 17.59 15.41 -24.98
C ASN A 427 19.13 15.39 -24.80
N GLY A 428 19.62 15.19 -23.59
CA GLY A 428 21.04 15.12 -23.26
C GLY A 428 21.62 13.70 -23.23
N LEU A 429 20.81 12.68 -23.43
CA LEU A 429 21.24 11.28 -23.36
C LEU A 429 22.04 10.87 -24.60
N LYS A 430 23.04 10.03 -24.40
CA LYS A 430 23.91 9.51 -25.46
C LYS A 430 23.80 7.99 -25.51
N PRO A 431 22.86 7.45 -26.32
CA PRO A 431 22.73 6.00 -26.50
C PRO A 431 23.93 5.46 -27.29
N GLU A 432 24.29 4.21 -27.08
CA GLU A 432 25.41 3.55 -27.77
C GLU A 432 25.02 3.09 -29.20
N ASN A 433 23.72 2.85 -29.42
CA ASN A 433 23.20 2.37 -30.70
C ASN A 433 21.78 2.89 -30.96
N HIS A 434 21.26 2.58 -32.16
CA HIS A 434 19.92 3.01 -32.60
C HIS A 434 18.79 2.41 -31.75
N ASP A 435 18.90 1.15 -31.35
CA ASP A 435 17.85 0.47 -30.60
C ASP A 435 17.72 1.05 -29.18
N GLN A 436 18.83 1.44 -28.55
CA GLN A 436 18.80 2.21 -27.30
C GLN A 436 18.15 3.58 -27.47
N GLN A 437 18.41 4.26 -28.60
CA GLN A 437 17.75 5.54 -28.92
C GLN A 437 16.24 5.34 -29.03
N VAL A 438 15.77 4.28 -29.67
CA VAL A 438 14.35 3.95 -29.76
C VAL A 438 13.78 3.63 -28.37
N GLY A 439 14.53 2.96 -27.49
CA GLY A 439 14.17 2.76 -26.09
C GLY A 439 13.91 4.08 -25.35
N ILE A 440 14.77 5.09 -25.55
CA ILE A 440 14.57 6.45 -25.02
C ILE A 440 13.30 7.09 -25.60
N ASP A 441 13.05 6.91 -26.90
CA ASP A 441 11.87 7.49 -27.55
C ASP A 441 10.56 6.80 -27.14
N ILE A 442 10.60 5.52 -26.77
CA ILE A 442 9.46 4.83 -26.13
C ILE A 442 9.05 5.55 -24.85
N VAL A 443 10.02 5.83 -23.95
CA VAL A 443 9.75 6.56 -22.71
C VAL A 443 9.26 7.97 -23.01
N ARG A 444 9.89 8.68 -23.96
CA ARG A 444 9.48 10.03 -24.41
C ARG A 444 7.98 10.09 -24.78
N ARG A 445 7.48 9.06 -25.45
CA ARG A 445 6.06 8.97 -25.82
C ARG A 445 5.20 8.59 -24.63
N ALA A 446 5.66 7.64 -23.81
CA ALA A 446 4.91 7.16 -22.64
C ALA A 446 4.69 8.26 -21.59
N LEU A 447 5.65 9.18 -21.40
CA LEU A 447 5.54 10.28 -20.44
C LEU A 447 4.38 11.25 -20.74
N GLN A 448 3.83 11.25 -21.95
CA GLN A 448 2.65 12.03 -22.31
C GLN A 448 1.33 11.33 -21.91
N ALA A 449 1.35 10.02 -21.67
CA ALA A 449 0.15 9.23 -21.48
C ALA A 449 -0.69 9.68 -20.25
N PRO A 450 -0.12 10.00 -19.09
CA PRO A 450 -0.91 10.43 -17.93
C PRO A 450 -1.69 11.73 -18.20
N VAL A 451 -1.06 12.78 -18.68
CA VAL A 451 -1.73 14.06 -18.97
C VAL A 451 -2.80 13.91 -20.06
N ARG A 452 -2.53 13.09 -21.07
CA ARG A 452 -3.50 12.80 -22.14
C ARG A 452 -4.71 12.07 -21.59
N GLN A 453 -4.50 11.03 -20.77
CA GLN A 453 -5.60 10.26 -20.18
C GLN A 453 -6.46 11.12 -19.23
N ILE A 454 -5.84 12.00 -18.43
CA ILE A 454 -6.56 12.93 -17.56
C ILE A 454 -7.44 13.87 -18.39
N ALA A 455 -6.91 14.42 -19.49
CA ALA A 455 -7.65 15.28 -20.40
C ALA A 455 -8.80 14.53 -21.08
N GLU A 456 -8.57 13.31 -21.57
CA GLU A 456 -9.58 12.46 -22.22
C GLU A 456 -10.72 12.10 -21.26
N ASN A 457 -10.41 11.74 -19.99
CA ASN A 457 -11.41 11.47 -18.96
C ASN A 457 -12.24 12.73 -18.62
N ALA A 458 -11.68 13.93 -18.84
CA ALA A 458 -12.36 15.21 -18.67
C ALA A 458 -13.16 15.65 -19.91
N GLY A 459 -13.12 14.91 -21.01
CA GLY A 459 -13.84 15.20 -22.26
C GLY A 459 -13.08 16.11 -23.22
N PHE A 460 -11.75 16.26 -23.06
CA PHE A 460 -10.88 17.04 -23.94
C PHE A 460 -9.99 16.13 -24.80
N ASP A 461 -9.53 16.63 -25.94
CA ASP A 461 -8.54 15.91 -26.73
C ASP A 461 -7.17 15.94 -26.04
N GLY A 462 -6.72 14.76 -25.60
CA GLY A 462 -5.47 14.58 -24.86
C GLY A 462 -4.24 14.97 -25.68
N ALA A 463 -4.27 14.79 -27.02
CA ALA A 463 -3.16 15.16 -27.88
C ALA A 463 -3.02 16.68 -28.01
N VAL A 464 -4.15 17.38 -28.13
CA VAL A 464 -4.18 18.84 -28.19
C VAL A 464 -3.68 19.46 -26.87
N VAL A 465 -4.11 18.89 -25.72
CA VAL A 465 -3.67 19.37 -24.40
C VAL A 465 -2.17 19.15 -24.24
N ALA A 466 -1.65 17.95 -24.51
CA ALA A 466 -0.23 17.64 -24.41
C ALA A 466 0.62 18.51 -25.36
N GLY A 467 0.15 18.74 -26.59
CA GLY A 467 0.82 19.61 -27.56
C GLY A 467 0.96 21.04 -27.06
N LYS A 468 -0.14 21.65 -26.57
CA LYS A 468 -0.10 23.02 -26.03
C LYS A 468 0.84 23.16 -24.83
N LEU A 469 0.93 22.14 -23.97
CA LEU A 469 1.82 22.14 -22.81
C LEU A 469 3.28 21.98 -23.21
N SER A 470 3.59 21.17 -24.22
CA SER A 470 4.96 20.90 -24.66
C SER A 470 5.71 22.17 -25.08
N ASP A 471 5.02 23.17 -25.60
CA ASP A 471 5.58 24.45 -26.04
C ASP A 471 5.85 25.44 -24.89
N GLN A 472 5.34 25.16 -23.68
CA GLN A 472 5.49 26.06 -22.53
C GLN A 472 6.89 25.98 -21.90
N LYS A 473 7.40 27.13 -21.45
CA LYS A 473 8.71 27.20 -20.75
C LYS A 473 8.56 26.99 -19.24
N ASP A 474 7.47 27.50 -18.65
CA ASP A 474 7.18 27.34 -17.22
C ASP A 474 6.70 25.92 -16.93
N THR A 475 7.50 25.17 -16.15
CA THR A 475 7.22 23.78 -15.77
C THR A 475 6.10 23.64 -14.74
N ASN A 476 5.63 24.74 -14.16
CA ASN A 476 4.48 24.79 -13.26
C ASN A 476 3.17 25.11 -13.97
N TRP A 477 3.22 25.48 -15.26
CA TRP A 477 2.05 25.74 -16.08
C TRP A 477 1.47 24.43 -16.61
N GLY A 478 0.17 24.21 -16.42
CA GLY A 478 -0.47 22.97 -16.82
C GLY A 478 -1.95 23.14 -17.11
N PHE A 479 -2.62 22.03 -17.36
CA PHE A 479 -4.03 21.96 -17.68
C PHE A 479 -4.83 21.50 -16.44
N ASN A 480 -5.73 22.36 -15.96
CA ASN A 480 -6.70 22.01 -14.94
C ASN A 480 -7.88 21.27 -15.58
N ALA A 481 -7.88 19.95 -15.49
CA ALA A 481 -8.93 19.11 -16.07
C ALA A 481 -10.30 19.29 -15.41
N GLN A 482 -10.36 19.85 -14.18
CA GLN A 482 -11.61 20.16 -13.51
C GLN A 482 -12.36 21.32 -14.18
N THR A 483 -11.64 22.41 -14.49
CA THR A 483 -12.22 23.64 -15.07
C THR A 483 -12.05 23.73 -16.59
N GLY A 484 -11.11 23.02 -17.19
CA GLY A 484 -10.75 23.10 -18.60
C GLY A 484 -9.78 24.25 -18.92
N GLU A 485 -9.16 24.84 -17.91
CA GLU A 485 -8.30 26.02 -18.06
C GLU A 485 -6.82 25.68 -17.97
N TYR A 486 -5.99 26.49 -18.64
CA TYR A 486 -4.53 26.44 -18.53
C TYR A 486 -4.04 27.47 -17.52
N GLN A 487 -3.32 27.02 -16.50
CA GLN A 487 -2.92 27.87 -15.37
C GLN A 487 -1.63 27.36 -14.69
N ASN A 488 -1.09 28.15 -13.76
CA ASN A 488 -0.01 27.68 -12.91
C ASN A 488 -0.58 26.70 -11.87
N LEU A 489 -0.27 25.41 -12.01
CA LEU A 489 -0.85 24.34 -11.21
C LEU A 489 -0.39 24.42 -9.75
N VAL A 490 0.90 24.67 -9.51
CA VAL A 490 1.45 24.73 -8.15
C VAL A 490 0.82 25.85 -7.35
N LYS A 491 0.67 27.06 -7.95
CA LYS A 491 0.01 28.19 -7.27
C LYS A 491 -1.46 27.95 -6.97
N ASN A 492 -2.12 27.10 -7.77
CA ASN A 492 -3.53 26.76 -7.60
C ASN A 492 -3.73 25.44 -6.84
N GLY A 493 -2.69 24.94 -6.16
CA GLY A 493 -2.76 23.76 -5.32
C GLY A 493 -2.94 22.43 -6.08
N ILE A 494 -2.74 22.41 -7.41
CA ILE A 494 -2.82 21.19 -8.22
C ILE A 494 -1.41 20.60 -8.28
N VAL A 495 -1.12 19.75 -7.31
CA VAL A 495 0.23 19.21 -7.07
C VAL A 495 0.18 17.69 -6.91
N ASP A 496 1.26 17.01 -7.29
CA ASP A 496 1.46 15.58 -7.05
C ASP A 496 2.69 15.39 -6.15
N PRO A 497 2.70 14.40 -5.24
CA PRO A 497 3.89 14.04 -4.48
C PRO A 497 5.00 13.54 -5.39
N THR A 498 6.20 14.06 -5.24
CA THR A 498 7.38 13.67 -6.03
C THR A 498 7.66 12.17 -5.95
N LYS A 499 7.55 11.59 -4.73
CA LYS A 499 7.71 10.16 -4.48
C LYS A 499 6.71 9.32 -5.30
N VAL A 500 5.44 9.72 -5.33
CA VAL A 500 4.38 9.04 -6.10
C VAL A 500 4.70 9.04 -7.60
N VAL A 501 5.05 10.22 -8.16
CA VAL A 501 5.33 10.38 -9.59
C VAL A 501 6.53 9.54 -10.05
N ARG A 502 7.65 9.59 -9.28
CA ARG A 502 8.86 8.83 -9.65
C ARG A 502 8.68 7.32 -9.47
N THR A 503 8.01 6.88 -8.39
CA THR A 503 7.76 5.46 -8.11
C THR A 503 6.86 4.87 -9.19
N ALA A 504 5.77 5.56 -9.57
CA ALA A 504 4.90 5.14 -10.66
C ALA A 504 5.67 4.90 -11.98
N LEU A 505 6.62 5.78 -12.32
CA LEU A 505 7.43 5.59 -13.52
C LEU A 505 8.45 4.45 -13.39
N GLN A 506 9.10 4.32 -12.24
CA GLN A 506 10.10 3.28 -11.98
C GLN A 506 9.47 1.88 -12.00
N ASP A 507 8.35 1.68 -11.32
CA ASP A 507 7.65 0.39 -11.29
C ASP A 507 7.06 0.04 -12.66
N ALA A 508 6.46 1.02 -13.34
CA ALA A 508 5.94 0.85 -14.69
C ALA A 508 7.04 0.41 -15.67
N SER A 509 8.19 1.08 -15.65
CA SER A 509 9.30 0.77 -16.56
C SER A 509 9.97 -0.56 -16.25
N SER A 510 10.12 -0.90 -14.97
CA SER A 510 10.70 -2.17 -14.53
C SER A 510 9.93 -3.35 -15.12
N VAL A 511 8.63 -3.39 -14.90
CA VAL A 511 7.78 -4.48 -15.40
C VAL A 511 7.62 -4.41 -16.92
N ALA A 512 7.43 -3.23 -17.50
CA ALA A 512 7.34 -3.06 -18.95
C ALA A 512 8.62 -3.53 -19.66
N GLY A 513 9.80 -3.26 -19.10
CA GLY A 513 11.06 -3.75 -19.61
C GLY A 513 11.16 -5.28 -19.65
N LEU A 514 10.64 -5.97 -18.64
CA LEU A 514 10.54 -7.43 -18.63
C LEU A 514 9.58 -7.93 -19.71
N LEU A 515 8.41 -7.29 -19.85
CA LEU A 515 7.42 -7.67 -20.87
C LEU A 515 7.95 -7.47 -22.30
N ILE A 516 8.68 -6.39 -22.57
CA ILE A 516 9.30 -6.12 -23.88
C ILE A 516 10.35 -7.18 -24.22
N THR A 517 11.11 -7.67 -23.24
CA THR A 517 12.14 -8.69 -23.42
C THR A 517 11.63 -10.13 -23.38
N THR A 518 10.34 -10.34 -23.13
CA THR A 518 9.72 -11.69 -23.08
C THR A 518 9.52 -12.26 -24.48
N GLU A 519 9.99 -13.49 -24.70
CA GLU A 519 9.92 -14.21 -25.98
C GLU A 519 9.05 -15.46 -25.90
N ALA A 520 8.94 -16.09 -24.72
CA ALA A 520 8.17 -17.31 -24.52
C ALA A 520 7.28 -17.22 -23.27
N MET A 521 6.11 -17.83 -23.35
CA MET A 521 5.16 -17.94 -22.23
C MET A 521 4.80 -19.42 -22.02
N ILE A 522 4.77 -19.85 -20.76
CA ILE A 522 4.50 -21.24 -20.40
C ILE A 522 3.34 -21.29 -19.43
N ALA A 523 2.25 -21.94 -19.81
CA ALA A 523 1.06 -22.13 -18.97
C ALA A 523 0.70 -23.63 -18.83
N GLU A 524 -0.05 -23.97 -17.79
CA GLU A 524 -0.64 -25.28 -17.67
C GLU A 524 -1.76 -25.47 -18.69
N LYS A 525 -1.75 -26.59 -19.41
CA LYS A 525 -2.90 -26.94 -20.27
C LYS A 525 -4.15 -27.09 -19.41
N PRO A 526 -5.30 -26.55 -19.85
CA PRO A 526 -6.57 -26.85 -19.21
C PRO A 526 -6.79 -28.38 -19.23
N GLU A 527 -7.08 -28.96 -18.09
CA GLU A 527 -7.56 -30.33 -18.08
C GLU A 527 -8.87 -30.39 -18.86
N PRO A 528 -9.04 -31.37 -19.80
CA PRO A 528 -10.33 -31.54 -20.46
C PRO A 528 -11.36 -31.79 -19.35
N LYS A 529 -12.43 -31.00 -19.33
CA LYS A 529 -13.56 -31.27 -18.46
C LYS A 529 -13.93 -32.72 -18.74
N LYS A 530 -13.75 -33.61 -17.76
CA LYS A 530 -14.38 -34.93 -17.84
C LYS A 530 -15.87 -34.66 -17.94
N ASP A 531 -16.43 -34.88 -19.13
CA ASP A 531 -17.88 -34.94 -19.27
C ASP A 531 -18.36 -35.87 -18.16
N ALA A 532 -19.18 -35.35 -17.26
CA ALA A 532 -19.91 -36.17 -16.31
C ALA A 532 -20.80 -37.04 -17.14
N GLY A 533 -20.27 -38.24 -17.46
CA GLY A 533 -20.92 -39.21 -18.31
C GLY A 533 -22.33 -39.46 -17.81
N ALA A 534 -23.28 -39.13 -18.62
CA ALA A 534 -24.60 -39.72 -18.55
C ALA A 534 -24.44 -41.25 -18.55
N GLY A 535 -24.97 -41.91 -17.50
CA GLY A 535 -25.16 -43.35 -17.54
C GLY A 535 -24.50 -44.14 -16.43
N ALA A 536 -24.95 -43.97 -15.21
CA ALA A 536 -25.05 -45.12 -14.29
C ALA A 536 -26.55 -45.49 -14.27
N GLY A 537 -26.92 -46.42 -15.15
CA GLY A 537 -28.21 -47.08 -15.07
C GLY A 537 -28.39 -47.68 -13.67
N MET A 538 -29.52 -47.43 -13.04
CA MET A 538 -29.97 -48.15 -11.87
C MET A 538 -29.96 -49.65 -12.19
N PRO A 539 -29.43 -50.52 -11.35
CA PRO A 539 -29.72 -51.96 -11.44
C PRO A 539 -31.17 -52.14 -11.08
N ASP A 540 -31.92 -52.72 -12.00
CA ASP A 540 -33.27 -53.30 -11.85
C ASP A 540 -33.21 -54.33 -10.72
N MET A 541 -33.81 -54.02 -9.57
CA MET A 541 -34.09 -54.97 -8.52
C MET A 541 -35.45 -55.62 -8.84
N GLY A 542 -35.34 -56.64 -9.68
CA GLY A 542 -36.43 -57.59 -9.92
C GLY A 542 -36.92 -58.25 -8.63
N GLY A 543 -38.19 -58.46 -8.55
CA GLY A 543 -39.04 -58.86 -7.46
C GLY A 543 -38.58 -60.01 -6.59
N MET A 544 -39.05 -59.98 -5.36
CA MET A 544 -39.41 -61.13 -4.57
C MET A 544 -40.79 -60.88 -3.92
N ASP A 545 -41.78 -61.64 -4.43
CA ASP A 545 -42.98 -61.96 -3.71
C ASP A 545 -42.62 -62.61 -2.32
N PHE A 546 -43.22 -62.12 -1.26
CA PHE A 546 -44.00 -62.79 -0.23
C PHE A 546 -44.42 -61.77 0.84
#